data_2044874238c21b70662213c7057ab833
#
_entry.id   2044874238c21b70662213c7057ab833
#
_cell.length_a   1.000
_cell.length_b   1.000
_cell.length_c   1.000
_cell.angle_alpha   90.00
_cell.angle_beta   90.00
_cell.angle_gamma   90.00
#
_symmetry.space_group_name_H-M   'P 1'
#
loop_
_entity.id
_entity.type
_entity.pdbx_description
1 polymer ?
#
loop_
_entity_poly.entity_id
_entity_poly.type
_entity_poly.pdbx_seq_one_letter_code
_entity_poly.pdbx_strand_id
1 'polypeptide(L)'
;GALPARFRRQRVLIIGCGDVGQRVARELSPRLKLMALTSSPEKMPALRSARITPLLGNLDQPATLRRLAGLATRVLHLAPPPGHKPGWRNDPRTQALTRALRLRSLPQSLVYGSTSGVYGDCAGARVDETWRVSPQTPRAQRRVDAEAHVRHFGRATGTPAHVLRIPGIYATDRDNGTPRGRLLKGTPVLRREDDVFTSHI
;
A
#
# COMPACT_ATOMS: atom_id res chain seq x y z
N GLY A 1 -22.46 28.26 -6.27
CA GLY A 1 -22.93 27.02 -5.66
C GLY A 1 -21.98 25.87 -5.92
N ALA A 2 -21.97 24.84 -5.04
CA ALA A 2 -21.12 23.68 -5.24
C ALA A 2 -21.61 22.85 -6.44
N LEU A 3 -20.71 22.47 -7.34
CA LEU A 3 -21.03 21.58 -8.45
C LEU A 3 -21.63 20.25 -7.95
N PRO A 4 -22.61 19.67 -8.66
CA PRO A 4 -23.11 18.33 -8.38
C PRO A 4 -21.96 17.31 -8.31
N ALA A 5 -22.14 16.25 -7.50
CA ALA A 5 -21.06 15.27 -7.23
C ALA A 5 -20.46 14.65 -8.51
N ARG A 6 -21.28 14.44 -9.56
CA ARG A 6 -20.86 13.91 -10.87
C ARG A 6 -19.89 14.81 -11.63
N PHE A 7 -19.89 16.12 -11.36
CA PHE A 7 -19.00 17.10 -11.99
C PHE A 7 -17.80 17.46 -11.11
N ARG A 8 -17.75 16.95 -9.88
CA ARG A 8 -16.60 17.21 -9.01
C ARG A 8 -15.41 16.34 -9.44
N ARG A 9 -14.26 16.98 -9.51
CA ARG A 9 -13.01 16.27 -9.81
C ARG A 9 -12.78 15.16 -8.79
N GLN A 10 -12.60 13.93 -9.23
CA GLN A 10 -12.28 12.82 -8.34
C GLN A 10 -10.91 13.05 -7.69
N ARG A 11 -10.83 12.71 -6.42
CA ARG A 11 -9.63 12.91 -5.58
C ARG A 11 -9.11 11.57 -5.13
N VAL A 12 -7.88 11.26 -5.51
CA VAL A 12 -7.19 10.03 -5.11
C VAL A 12 -6.14 10.37 -4.04
N LEU A 13 -6.24 9.72 -2.90
CA LEU A 13 -5.26 9.82 -1.82
C LEU A 13 -4.36 8.59 -1.84
N ILE A 14 -3.07 8.80 -2.03
CA ILE A 14 -2.04 7.76 -2.02
C ILE A 14 -1.35 7.79 -0.65
N ILE A 15 -1.45 6.68 0.08
CA ILE A 15 -0.76 6.45 1.34
C ILE A 15 0.44 5.55 1.05
N GLY A 16 1.66 6.07 1.19
CA GLY A 16 2.87 5.37 0.78
C GLY A 16 3.23 5.61 -0.69
N CYS A 17 3.41 6.89 -1.06
CA CYS A 17 3.80 7.31 -2.41
C CYS A 17 5.32 7.12 -2.65
N GLY A 18 5.79 5.86 -2.53
CA GLY A 18 7.12 5.41 -2.94
C GLY A 18 7.15 5.08 -4.43
N ASP A 19 8.05 4.19 -4.86
CA ASP A 19 8.22 3.80 -6.26
C ASP A 19 6.91 3.37 -6.93
N VAL A 20 6.19 2.40 -6.36
CA VAL A 20 4.91 1.93 -6.90
C VAL A 20 3.86 3.03 -6.91
N GLY A 21 3.75 3.81 -5.82
CA GLY A 21 2.79 4.91 -5.74
C GLY A 21 3.03 6.00 -6.79
N GLN A 22 4.28 6.30 -7.09
CA GLN A 22 4.66 7.25 -8.15
C GLN A 22 4.37 6.70 -9.55
N ARG A 23 4.59 5.40 -9.79
CA ARG A 23 4.23 4.75 -11.06
C ARG A 23 2.72 4.81 -11.29
N VAL A 24 1.94 4.43 -10.30
CA VAL A 24 0.47 4.53 -10.36
C VAL A 24 0.04 5.98 -10.60
N ALA A 25 0.66 6.96 -9.95
CA ALA A 25 0.32 8.37 -10.14
C ALA A 25 0.56 8.85 -11.59
N ARG A 26 1.59 8.34 -12.27
CA ARG A 26 1.87 8.64 -13.69
C ARG A 26 0.83 8.07 -14.63
N GLU A 27 0.31 6.87 -14.32
CA GLU A 27 -0.71 6.19 -15.12
C GLU A 27 -2.11 6.78 -14.90
N LEU A 28 -2.34 7.46 -13.79
CA LEU A 28 -3.65 8.03 -13.50
C LEU A 28 -3.94 9.27 -14.36
N SER A 29 -5.18 9.35 -14.82
CA SER A 29 -5.64 10.43 -15.67
C SER A 29 -5.33 11.83 -15.08
N PRO A 30 -4.85 12.81 -15.88
CA PRO A 30 -4.62 14.17 -15.43
C PRO A 30 -5.90 14.89 -14.96
N ARG A 31 -7.08 14.33 -15.24
CA ARG A 31 -8.36 14.82 -14.72
C ARG A 31 -8.56 14.53 -13.23
N LEU A 32 -7.79 13.60 -12.65
CA LEU A 32 -7.85 13.28 -11.23
C LEU A 32 -7.03 14.29 -10.42
N LYS A 33 -7.49 14.61 -9.22
CA LYS A 33 -6.68 15.34 -8.23
C LYS A 33 -5.94 14.31 -7.37
N LEU A 34 -4.62 14.25 -7.54
CA LEU A 34 -3.78 13.34 -6.77
C LEU A 34 -3.29 14.03 -5.49
N MET A 35 -3.34 13.31 -4.39
CA MET A 35 -2.80 13.71 -3.09
C MET A 35 -1.97 12.56 -2.53
N ALA A 36 -0.90 12.86 -1.81
CA ALA A 36 -0.10 11.83 -1.15
C ALA A 36 0.21 12.20 0.30
N LEU A 37 0.01 11.24 1.21
CA LEU A 37 0.48 11.37 2.58
C LEU A 37 1.99 11.13 2.62
N THR A 38 2.73 12.03 3.25
CA THR A 38 4.17 11.88 3.52
C THR A 38 4.48 12.33 4.95
N SER A 39 5.36 11.58 5.62
CA SER A 39 5.95 11.98 6.90
C SER A 39 7.24 12.79 6.74
N SER A 40 7.72 12.93 5.51
CA SER A 40 9.01 13.51 5.15
C SER A 40 8.79 14.83 4.40
N PRO A 41 9.00 16.01 5.07
CA PRO A 41 8.85 17.32 4.44
C PRO A 41 9.73 17.50 3.21
N GLU A 42 10.92 16.91 3.21
CA GLU A 42 11.90 16.98 2.11
C GLU A 42 11.40 16.33 0.80
N LYS A 43 10.40 15.44 0.87
CA LYS A 43 9.76 14.83 -0.31
C LYS A 43 8.67 15.70 -0.93
N MET A 44 8.22 16.73 -0.23
CA MET A 44 7.09 17.55 -0.69
C MET A 44 7.37 18.28 -2.02
N PRO A 45 8.57 18.87 -2.27
CA PRO A 45 8.88 19.50 -3.55
C PRO A 45 8.77 18.51 -4.72
N ALA A 46 9.36 17.32 -4.59
CA ALA A 46 9.30 16.29 -5.63
C ALA A 46 7.87 15.82 -5.93
N LEU A 47 7.03 15.68 -4.90
CA LEU A 47 5.61 15.36 -5.10
C LEU A 47 4.88 16.47 -5.86
N ARG A 48 5.13 17.75 -5.54
CA ARG A 48 4.53 18.89 -6.27
C ARG A 48 4.96 18.91 -7.73
N SER A 49 6.25 18.69 -8.02
CA SER A 49 6.76 18.58 -9.39
C SER A 49 6.08 17.46 -10.17
N ALA A 50 5.73 16.35 -9.51
CA ALA A 50 4.95 15.26 -10.07
C ALA A 50 3.42 15.55 -10.14
N ARG A 51 2.97 16.78 -9.88
CA ARG A 51 1.56 17.21 -9.82
C ARG A 51 0.73 16.47 -8.76
N ILE A 52 1.38 16.01 -7.70
CA ILE A 52 0.74 15.38 -6.54
C ILE A 52 0.72 16.37 -5.39
N THR A 53 -0.44 16.65 -4.82
CA THR A 53 -0.56 17.52 -3.64
C THR A 53 -0.04 16.78 -2.40
N PRO A 54 1.08 17.19 -1.79
CA PRO A 54 1.59 16.54 -0.60
C PRO A 54 0.76 16.93 0.64
N LEU A 55 0.48 15.95 1.47
CA LEU A 55 -0.15 16.11 2.78
C LEU A 55 0.85 15.63 3.84
N LEU A 56 1.31 16.54 4.69
CA LEU A 56 2.20 16.17 5.78
C LEU A 56 1.42 15.45 6.88
N GLY A 57 1.90 14.25 7.26
CA GLY A 57 1.32 13.43 8.32
C GLY A 57 2.02 12.08 8.40
N ASN A 58 1.91 11.44 9.55
CA ASN A 58 2.62 10.21 9.86
C ASN A 58 1.63 9.12 10.34
N LEU A 59 1.66 7.95 9.71
CA LEU A 59 0.83 6.81 10.10
C LEU A 59 1.11 6.32 11.53
N ASP A 60 2.31 6.57 12.05
CA ASP A 60 2.68 6.25 13.43
C ASP A 60 2.21 7.32 14.44
N GLN A 61 1.62 8.42 13.97
CA GLN A 61 1.08 9.52 14.76
C GLN A 61 -0.39 9.77 14.38
N PRO A 62 -1.36 9.02 14.94
CA PRO A 62 -2.77 9.04 14.52
C PRO A 62 -3.42 10.43 14.52
N ALA A 63 -3.00 11.33 15.42
CA ALA A 63 -3.51 12.69 15.48
C ALA A 63 -3.29 13.47 14.17
N THR A 64 -2.18 13.22 13.46
CA THR A 64 -1.85 13.86 12.18
C THR A 64 -2.73 13.41 11.02
N LEU A 65 -3.44 12.28 11.17
CA LEU A 65 -4.27 11.68 10.14
C LEU A 65 -5.69 12.26 10.10
N ARG A 66 -6.15 12.97 11.14
CA ARG A 66 -7.51 13.53 11.20
C ARG A 66 -7.84 14.43 10.01
N ARG A 67 -6.85 15.11 9.45
CA ARG A 67 -6.99 15.93 8.26
C ARG A 67 -7.32 15.15 6.97
N LEU A 68 -7.15 13.83 6.97
CA LEU A 68 -7.48 12.98 5.81
C LEU A 68 -8.99 12.74 5.69
N ALA A 69 -9.74 12.97 6.74
CA ALA A 69 -11.18 12.72 6.81
C ALA A 69 -11.94 13.52 5.74
N GLY A 70 -12.67 12.83 4.87
CA GLY A 70 -13.49 13.44 3.83
C GLY A 70 -12.72 14.07 2.67
N LEU A 71 -11.38 13.97 2.63
CA LEU A 71 -10.57 14.57 1.57
C LEU A 71 -10.66 13.82 0.24
N ALA A 72 -10.66 12.50 0.28
CA ALA A 72 -10.53 11.67 -0.91
C ALA A 72 -11.84 10.97 -1.30
N THR A 73 -12.05 10.82 -2.60
CA THR A 73 -13.09 9.95 -3.14
C THR A 73 -12.59 8.52 -3.29
N ARG A 74 -11.29 8.33 -3.51
CA ARG A 74 -10.63 7.01 -3.59
C ARG A 74 -9.34 7.03 -2.78
N VAL A 75 -9.04 5.93 -2.12
CA VAL A 75 -7.82 5.77 -1.31
C VAL A 75 -7.03 4.58 -1.83
N LEU A 76 -5.74 4.80 -2.08
CA LEU A 76 -4.75 3.77 -2.41
C LEU A 76 -3.74 3.69 -1.28
N HIS A 77 -3.77 2.59 -0.54
CA HIS A 77 -2.89 2.36 0.61
C HIS A 77 -1.78 1.38 0.24
N LEU A 78 -0.59 1.91 -0.02
CA LEU A 78 0.63 1.17 -0.40
C LEU A 78 1.71 1.21 0.69
N ALA A 79 1.48 1.97 1.77
CA ALA A 79 2.47 2.03 2.84
C ALA A 79 2.65 0.66 3.49
N PRO A 80 3.91 0.26 3.75
CA PRO A 80 4.17 -0.98 4.46
C PRO A 80 3.72 -0.86 5.93
N PRO A 81 3.40 -1.99 6.57
CA PRO A 81 3.31 -2.05 8.03
C PRO A 81 4.60 -1.53 8.68
N PRO A 82 4.54 -1.08 9.94
CA PRO A 82 5.73 -0.59 10.63
C PRO A 82 6.84 -1.63 10.64
N GLY A 83 8.10 -1.15 10.50
CA GLY A 83 9.29 -1.98 10.68
C GLY A 83 9.49 -2.35 12.16
N HIS A 84 10.32 -3.29 12.39
CA HIS A 84 10.96 -3.78 13.60
C HIS A 84 10.49 -3.34 14.99
N LYS A 85 9.58 -4.13 15.56
CA LYS A 85 9.74 -4.57 16.97
C LYS A 85 9.66 -6.10 16.93
N PRO A 86 10.62 -6.83 17.51
CA PRO A 86 10.57 -8.28 17.58
C PRO A 86 9.22 -8.76 18.14
N GLY A 87 8.60 -9.75 17.49
CA GLY A 87 7.33 -10.32 17.92
C GLY A 87 6.07 -9.51 17.57
N TRP A 88 6.17 -8.34 16.97
CA TRP A 88 5.00 -7.53 16.64
C TRP A 88 4.28 -8.07 15.38
N ARG A 89 3.02 -8.48 15.57
CA ARG A 89 2.18 -9.10 14.54
C ARG A 89 1.11 -8.18 13.96
N ASN A 90 0.89 -7.01 14.58
CA ASN A 90 -0.22 -6.10 14.26
C ASN A 90 0.25 -4.93 13.39
N ASP A 91 -0.68 -4.36 12.63
CA ASP A 91 -0.47 -3.15 11.85
C ASP A 91 -1.30 -1.96 12.37
N PRO A 92 -0.80 -1.20 13.35
CA PRO A 92 -1.49 -0.02 13.87
C PRO A 92 -1.59 1.11 12.83
N ARG A 93 -0.74 1.12 11.79
CA ARG A 93 -0.79 2.14 10.72
C ARG A 93 -2.07 2.04 9.92
N THR A 94 -2.42 0.84 9.45
CA THR A 94 -3.67 0.61 8.72
C THR A 94 -4.87 0.82 9.62
N GLN A 95 -4.79 0.40 10.89
CA GLN A 95 -5.85 0.66 11.87
C GLN A 95 -6.08 2.17 12.06
N ALA A 96 -5.03 2.96 12.26
CA ALA A 96 -5.12 4.41 12.42
C ALA A 96 -5.68 5.10 11.19
N LEU A 97 -5.23 4.68 9.99
CA LEU A 97 -5.74 5.20 8.72
C LEU A 97 -7.24 4.94 8.57
N THR A 98 -7.68 3.69 8.73
CA THR A 98 -9.10 3.33 8.56
C THR A 98 -10.00 4.03 9.58
N ARG A 99 -9.53 4.26 10.80
CA ARG A 99 -10.23 5.09 11.80
C ARG A 99 -10.35 6.54 11.33
N ALA A 100 -9.28 7.14 10.82
CA ALA A 100 -9.29 8.52 10.33
C ALA A 100 -10.24 8.71 9.14
N LEU A 101 -10.30 7.74 8.22
CA LEU A 101 -11.19 7.79 7.05
C LEU A 101 -12.68 7.73 7.42
N ARG A 102 -13.03 7.27 8.62
CA ARG A 102 -14.43 7.20 9.11
C ARG A 102 -14.92 8.50 9.79
N LEU A 103 -14.05 9.46 10.03
CA LEU A 103 -14.41 10.66 10.82
C LEU A 103 -15.32 11.64 10.06
N ARG A 104 -15.42 11.53 8.73
CA ARG A 104 -16.28 12.37 7.87
C ARG A 104 -16.81 11.55 6.70
N SER A 105 -17.09 12.20 5.56
CA SER A 105 -17.56 11.51 4.35
C SER A 105 -16.59 10.40 3.95
N LEU A 106 -17.16 9.21 3.75
CA LEU A 106 -16.43 8.00 3.39
C LEU A 106 -15.88 8.09 1.96
N PRO A 107 -14.75 7.45 1.66
CA PRO A 107 -14.31 7.26 0.29
C PRO A 107 -15.23 6.28 -0.44
N GLN A 108 -15.31 6.41 -1.76
CA GLN A 108 -16.05 5.50 -2.64
C GLN A 108 -15.34 4.16 -2.81
N SER A 109 -14.02 4.10 -2.60
CA SER A 109 -13.25 2.86 -2.61
C SER A 109 -11.96 3.00 -1.82
N LEU A 110 -11.50 1.87 -1.26
CA LEU A 110 -10.18 1.70 -0.62
C LEU A 110 -9.48 0.51 -1.26
N VAL A 111 -8.28 0.72 -1.79
CA VAL A 111 -7.42 -0.34 -2.34
C VAL A 111 -6.19 -0.45 -1.45
N TYR A 112 -5.87 -1.65 -0.99
CA TYR A 112 -4.68 -1.94 -0.18
C TYR A 112 -3.71 -2.84 -0.93
N GLY A 113 -2.45 -2.41 -1.03
CA GLY A 113 -1.36 -3.23 -1.56
C GLY A 113 -0.80 -4.14 -0.48
N SER A 114 -1.23 -5.40 -0.46
CA SER A 114 -0.67 -6.47 0.35
C SER A 114 0.45 -7.20 -0.39
N THR A 115 0.80 -8.40 0.00
CA THR A 115 1.85 -9.22 -0.61
C THR A 115 1.42 -10.68 -0.72
N SER A 116 1.89 -11.39 -1.76
CA SER A 116 1.72 -12.84 -1.87
C SER A 116 2.38 -13.62 -0.72
N GLY A 117 3.36 -13.03 -0.02
CA GLY A 117 3.99 -13.62 1.16
C GLY A 117 3.03 -13.94 2.33
N VAL A 118 1.77 -13.48 2.29
CA VAL A 118 0.74 -13.87 3.26
C VAL A 118 0.31 -15.34 3.13
N TYR A 119 0.55 -15.95 1.98
CA TYR A 119 0.25 -17.36 1.77
C TYR A 119 1.26 -18.31 2.42
N GLY A 120 2.48 -17.83 2.72
CA GLY A 120 3.59 -18.64 3.20
C GLY A 120 4.20 -19.48 2.08
N ASP A 121 4.85 -20.59 2.46
CA ASP A 121 5.35 -21.57 1.50
C ASP A 121 4.20 -22.47 1.03
N CYS A 122 3.99 -22.50 -0.27
CA CYS A 122 2.98 -23.31 -0.92
C CYS A 122 3.61 -24.45 -1.75
N ALA A 123 4.89 -24.75 -1.56
CA ALA A 123 5.63 -25.82 -2.23
C ALA A 123 5.44 -25.84 -3.77
N GLY A 124 5.37 -24.65 -4.40
CA GLY A 124 5.16 -24.49 -5.84
C GLY A 124 3.71 -24.65 -6.32
N ALA A 125 2.75 -24.85 -5.44
CA ALA A 125 1.34 -24.93 -5.82
C ALA A 125 0.85 -23.59 -6.42
N ARG A 126 -0.08 -23.69 -7.36
CA ARG A 126 -0.81 -22.51 -7.86
C ARG A 126 -1.84 -22.10 -6.82
N VAL A 127 -1.70 -20.86 -6.35
CA VAL A 127 -2.60 -20.29 -5.35
C VAL A 127 -3.42 -19.15 -5.97
N ASP A 128 -4.66 -19.04 -5.56
CA ASP A 128 -5.56 -17.94 -5.90
C ASP A 128 -5.93 -17.12 -4.65
N GLU A 129 -6.80 -16.13 -4.80
CA GLU A 129 -7.22 -15.23 -3.73
C GLU A 129 -8.05 -15.90 -2.63
N THR A 130 -8.61 -17.08 -2.89
CA THR A 130 -9.40 -17.89 -1.93
C THR A 130 -8.52 -18.76 -1.04
N TRP A 131 -7.26 -18.97 -1.45
CA TRP A 131 -6.31 -19.81 -0.69
C TRP A 131 -6.12 -19.29 0.73
N ARG A 132 -6.07 -20.23 1.68
CA ARG A 132 -5.88 -19.91 3.10
C ARG A 132 -4.52 -19.22 3.31
N VAL A 133 -4.52 -18.09 4.02
CA VAL A 133 -3.28 -17.42 4.42
C VAL A 133 -2.57 -18.19 5.53
N SER A 134 -1.25 -18.33 5.41
CA SER A 134 -0.36 -19.00 6.36
C SER A 134 0.94 -18.21 6.54
N PRO A 135 0.88 -16.99 7.13
CA PRO A 135 2.02 -16.09 7.20
C PRO A 135 3.10 -16.63 8.13
N GLN A 136 4.27 -16.94 7.58
CA GLN A 136 5.40 -17.52 8.31
C GLN A 136 6.36 -16.48 8.90
N THR A 137 6.29 -15.23 8.45
CA THR A 137 7.16 -14.16 8.93
C THR A 137 6.38 -13.07 9.67
N PRO A 138 6.99 -12.35 10.65
CA PRO A 138 6.34 -11.22 11.31
C PRO A 138 5.86 -10.14 10.33
N ARG A 139 6.58 -9.94 9.22
CA ARG A 139 6.18 -9.03 8.15
C ARG A 139 4.89 -9.49 7.46
N ALA A 140 4.78 -10.76 7.13
CA ALA A 140 3.60 -11.34 6.51
C ALA A 140 2.41 -11.33 7.48
N GLN A 141 2.63 -11.61 8.77
CA GLN A 141 1.61 -11.53 9.81
C GLN A 141 1.02 -10.12 9.94
N ARG A 142 1.86 -9.08 9.94
CA ARG A 142 1.39 -7.69 9.92
C ARG A 142 0.59 -7.34 8.67
N ARG A 143 0.93 -7.93 7.52
CA ARG A 143 0.14 -7.74 6.29
C ARG A 143 -1.25 -8.39 6.42
N VAL A 144 -1.34 -9.59 7.01
CA VAL A 144 -2.64 -10.24 7.27
C VAL A 144 -3.50 -9.41 8.21
N ASP A 145 -2.91 -8.84 9.26
CA ASP A 145 -3.62 -7.93 10.17
C ASP A 145 -4.10 -6.66 9.44
N ALA A 146 -3.26 -6.06 8.62
CA ALA A 146 -3.66 -4.92 7.76
C ALA A 146 -4.83 -5.29 6.83
N GLU A 147 -4.79 -6.46 6.18
CA GLU A 147 -5.89 -6.96 5.37
C GLU A 147 -7.19 -7.08 6.19
N ALA A 148 -7.10 -7.56 7.43
CA ALA A 148 -8.25 -7.68 8.32
C ALA A 148 -8.86 -6.29 8.63
N HIS A 149 -8.03 -5.28 8.90
CA HIS A 149 -8.49 -3.90 9.11
C HIS A 149 -9.18 -3.31 7.86
N VAL A 150 -8.62 -3.56 6.68
CA VAL A 150 -9.20 -3.10 5.40
C VAL A 150 -10.55 -3.77 5.13
N ARG A 151 -10.64 -5.08 5.31
CA ARG A 151 -11.90 -5.82 5.15
C ARG A 151 -12.95 -5.41 6.18
N HIS A 152 -12.52 -5.20 7.44
CA HIS A 152 -13.40 -4.68 8.49
C HIS A 152 -13.93 -3.28 8.13
N PHE A 153 -13.07 -2.38 7.65
CA PHE A 153 -13.48 -1.06 7.19
C PHE A 153 -14.56 -1.18 6.11
N GLY A 154 -14.35 -2.01 5.08
CA GLY A 154 -15.31 -2.22 4.01
C GLY A 154 -16.67 -2.71 4.52
N ARG A 155 -16.68 -3.75 5.36
CA ARG A 155 -17.93 -4.29 5.94
C ARG A 155 -18.65 -3.29 6.84
N ALA A 156 -17.90 -2.57 7.68
CA ALA A 156 -18.48 -1.65 8.66
C ALA A 156 -19.02 -0.34 8.05
N THR A 157 -18.58 0.02 6.84
CA THR A 157 -18.92 1.31 6.20
C THR A 157 -19.68 1.15 4.89
N GLY A 158 -19.77 -0.06 4.33
CA GLY A 158 -20.29 -0.29 2.97
C GLY A 158 -19.36 0.20 1.86
N THR A 159 -18.14 0.69 2.18
CA THR A 159 -17.17 1.12 1.19
C THR A 159 -16.54 -0.10 0.50
N PRO A 160 -16.54 -0.21 -0.84
CA PRO A 160 -15.76 -1.21 -1.56
C PRO A 160 -14.29 -1.17 -1.16
N ALA A 161 -13.81 -2.25 -0.53
CA ALA A 161 -12.44 -2.38 -0.04
C ALA A 161 -11.77 -3.57 -0.72
N HIS A 162 -10.68 -3.31 -1.43
CA HIS A 162 -9.95 -4.29 -2.23
C HIS A 162 -8.57 -4.54 -1.64
N VAL A 163 -8.16 -5.80 -1.60
CA VAL A 163 -6.82 -6.23 -1.17
C VAL A 163 -6.11 -6.83 -2.36
N LEU A 164 -4.98 -6.24 -2.75
CA LEU A 164 -4.13 -6.75 -3.83
C LEU A 164 -2.92 -7.45 -3.21
N ARG A 165 -2.84 -8.77 -3.30
CA ARG A 165 -1.71 -9.57 -2.83
C ARG A 165 -0.64 -9.62 -3.91
N ILE A 166 0.18 -8.58 -3.94
CA ILE A 166 1.18 -8.33 -4.98
C ILE A 166 2.39 -9.25 -4.75
N PRO A 167 2.83 -10.02 -5.77
CA PRO A 167 4.04 -10.83 -5.69
C PRO A 167 5.31 -9.97 -5.72
N GLY A 168 6.48 -10.59 -5.88
CA GLY A 168 7.75 -9.88 -6.00
C GLY A 168 7.72 -8.91 -7.19
N ILE A 169 8.00 -7.63 -6.93
CA ILE A 169 7.95 -6.59 -7.96
C ILE A 169 9.34 -6.40 -8.55
N TYR A 170 9.43 -6.44 -9.88
CA TYR A 170 10.64 -6.04 -10.60
C TYR A 170 10.31 -5.06 -11.74
N ALA A 171 11.30 -4.26 -12.13
CA ALA A 171 11.22 -3.42 -13.31
C ALA A 171 12.64 -3.13 -13.82
N THR A 172 12.81 -2.94 -15.13
CA THR A 172 14.11 -2.71 -15.77
C THR A 172 14.75 -1.38 -15.35
N ASP A 173 13.93 -0.39 -15.05
CA ASP A 173 14.31 0.95 -14.59
C ASP A 173 14.38 1.08 -13.05
N ARG A 174 14.31 -0.04 -12.33
CA ARG A 174 14.36 -0.07 -10.86
C ARG A 174 15.72 -0.56 -10.39
N ASP A 175 16.46 0.32 -9.71
CA ASP A 175 17.69 -0.06 -9.04
C ASP A 175 17.44 -1.19 -8.05
N ASN A 176 18.26 -2.23 -8.09
CA ASN A 176 18.18 -3.41 -7.22
C ASN A 176 16.94 -4.31 -7.38
N GLY A 177 16.11 -4.08 -8.40
CA GLY A 177 14.90 -4.87 -8.67
C GLY A 177 15.13 -6.06 -9.59
N THR A 178 16.29 -6.18 -10.24
CA THR A 178 16.58 -7.23 -11.22
C THR A 178 17.55 -8.28 -10.68
N PRO A 179 17.46 -9.55 -11.12
CA PRO A 179 18.47 -10.57 -10.80
C PRO A 179 19.88 -10.12 -11.15
N ARG A 180 20.09 -9.47 -12.30
CA ARG A 180 21.37 -8.89 -12.73
C ARG A 180 21.92 -7.89 -11.71
N GLY A 181 21.06 -6.99 -11.20
CA GLY A 181 21.46 -5.99 -10.20
C GLY A 181 21.90 -6.62 -8.88
N ARG A 182 21.32 -7.75 -8.50
CA ARG A 182 21.74 -8.52 -7.32
C ARG A 182 23.09 -9.19 -7.54
N LEU A 183 23.31 -9.81 -8.69
CA LEU A 183 24.58 -10.45 -9.05
C LEU A 183 25.72 -9.43 -9.09
N LEU A 184 25.52 -8.29 -9.73
CA LEU A 184 26.51 -7.20 -9.78
C LEU A 184 26.88 -6.64 -8.40
N LYS A 185 26.01 -6.77 -7.42
CA LYS A 185 26.26 -6.37 -6.02
C LYS A 185 26.89 -7.47 -5.17
N GLY A 186 27.24 -8.60 -5.77
CA GLY A 186 27.80 -9.73 -5.03
C GLY A 186 26.81 -10.37 -4.04
N THR A 187 25.50 -10.21 -4.25
CA THR A 187 24.50 -10.89 -3.41
C THR A 187 24.68 -12.39 -3.56
N PRO A 188 24.88 -13.15 -2.45
CA PRO A 188 25.07 -14.60 -2.53
C PRO A 188 23.90 -15.27 -3.27
N VAL A 189 24.24 -16.19 -4.15
CA VAL A 189 23.28 -17.07 -4.80
C VAL A 189 22.88 -18.16 -3.81
N LEU A 190 21.60 -18.46 -3.71
CA LEU A 190 21.11 -19.57 -2.89
C LEU A 190 21.72 -20.89 -3.38
N ARG A 191 22.03 -21.79 -2.45
CA ARG A 191 22.36 -23.17 -2.79
C ARG A 191 21.13 -23.84 -3.38
N ARG A 192 21.30 -24.88 -4.17
CA ARG A 192 20.19 -25.61 -4.79
C ARG A 192 19.19 -26.18 -3.76
N GLU A 193 19.70 -26.56 -2.59
CA GLU A 193 18.91 -27.05 -1.45
C GLU A 193 18.08 -25.97 -0.76
N ASP A 194 18.53 -24.70 -0.88
CA ASP A 194 17.85 -23.54 -0.30
C ASP A 194 16.95 -22.81 -1.34
N ASP A 195 16.87 -23.37 -2.56
CA ASP A 195 16.04 -22.78 -3.63
C ASP A 195 14.56 -22.93 -3.31
N VAL A 196 13.82 -21.85 -3.53
CA VAL A 196 12.39 -21.78 -3.20
C VAL A 196 11.60 -21.26 -4.38
N PHE A 197 10.38 -21.72 -4.52
CA PHE A 197 9.47 -21.18 -5.51
C PHE A 197 9.14 -19.72 -5.20
N THR A 198 9.35 -18.85 -6.19
CA THR A 198 9.06 -17.43 -6.06
C THR A 198 8.12 -16.96 -7.16
N SER A 199 7.21 -16.06 -6.83
CA SER A 199 6.31 -15.41 -7.79
C SER A 199 6.72 -13.95 -7.95
N HIS A 200 6.82 -13.49 -9.20
CA HIS A 200 7.21 -12.12 -9.56
C HIS A 200 6.25 -11.53 -10.60
N ILE A 201 6.12 -10.20 -10.59
CA ILE A 201 5.33 -9.41 -11.55
C ILE A 201 6.10 -8.16 -11.96
#